data_e59b1ee37ce2c7167c1a7bda432aa0d0
#
_entry.id   e59b1ee37ce2c7167c1a7bda432aa0d0
#
_cell.length_a   1.000
_cell.length_b   1.000
_cell.length_c   1.000
_cell.angle_alpha   90.00
_cell.angle_beta   90.00
_cell.angle_gamma   90.00
#
_symmetry.space_group_name_H-M   'P 1'
#
loop_
_entity.id
_entity.type
_entity.pdbx_description
1 polymer ?
#
loop_
_entity_poly.entity_id
_entity_poly.type
_entity_poly.pdbx_seq_one_letter_code
_entity_poly.pdbx_strand_id
1 'polypeptide(L)'
;MITTDPNRDRRGFYVLRRYYSELYKKTNYLAPLTMVQNRITEYDIKAANITMLRQAHKVKPSTLAEIETLPKHDRQVIIGKMMKRDKSIKNTIYRGIIRAKQALFEANGVQDNEVLAIKNDAVFIIGRKLKTTQFGEVIFRPKHTYSLYLNIEGTEFYYDGKADSITVKGISDTIVEDSDHQNGIVIFFRTVMKCLVLDRKDALRRYLIEFSEAYKSRELPIQYYKEFNSENVYRTDIDIAGYTFNLTAAGEGEKEIINPVYNYMRFVLPLIQAFI
;
A
#
# COMPACT_ATOMS: atom_id res chain seq x y z
N MET A 1 -3.13 15.08 -17.08
CA MET A 1 -4.10 16.21 -17.20
C MET A 1 -5.18 15.93 -16.17
N ILE A 2 -5.21 16.69 -15.08
CA ILE A 2 -6.37 16.70 -14.20
C ILE A 2 -7.45 17.35 -15.06
N THR A 3 -8.34 16.53 -15.65
CA THR A 3 -9.39 17.05 -16.51
C THR A 3 -10.18 18.06 -15.71
N THR A 4 -10.14 19.29 -16.14
CA THR A 4 -11.05 20.33 -15.67
C THR A 4 -12.46 19.87 -16.09
N ASP A 5 -13.23 19.34 -15.15
CA ASP A 5 -14.64 19.06 -15.37
C ASP A 5 -15.29 20.38 -15.80
N PRO A 6 -15.90 20.45 -16.99
CA PRO A 6 -16.56 21.69 -17.48
C PRO A 6 -17.71 22.15 -16.58
N ASN A 7 -18.16 21.33 -15.62
CA ASN A 7 -19.10 21.71 -14.57
C ASN A 7 -18.43 22.28 -13.30
N ARG A 8 -17.13 22.46 -13.30
CA ARG A 8 -16.32 22.94 -12.16
C ARG A 8 -16.85 24.26 -11.57
N ASP A 9 -17.33 25.15 -12.41
CA ASP A 9 -17.72 26.50 -11.98
C ASP A 9 -19.15 26.62 -11.46
N ARG A 10 -20.01 25.63 -11.73
CA ARG A 10 -21.43 25.71 -11.37
C ARG A 10 -21.83 25.00 -10.06
N ARG A 11 -20.97 24.12 -9.53
CA ARG A 11 -21.28 23.31 -8.33
C ARG A 11 -20.04 23.07 -7.47
N GLY A 12 -19.35 24.10 -7.04
CA GLY A 12 -18.07 24.07 -6.35
C GLY A 12 -17.93 22.99 -5.24
N PHE A 13 -18.99 22.65 -4.55
CA PHE A 13 -18.98 21.61 -3.52
C PHE A 13 -18.93 20.18 -4.08
N TYR A 14 -19.63 19.92 -5.20
CA TYR A 14 -19.66 18.58 -5.83
C TYR A 14 -18.34 18.25 -6.51
N VAL A 15 -17.77 19.22 -7.17
CA VAL A 15 -16.45 19.14 -7.80
C VAL A 15 -15.36 18.95 -6.78
N LEU A 16 -15.40 19.70 -5.67
CA LEU A 16 -14.47 19.53 -4.55
C LEU A 16 -14.56 18.13 -3.96
N ARG A 17 -15.73 17.51 -3.84
CA ARG A 17 -15.88 16.19 -3.25
C ARG A 17 -15.33 15.08 -4.17
N ARG A 18 -15.58 15.13 -5.47
CA ARG A 18 -15.05 14.18 -6.45
C ARG A 18 -13.54 14.32 -6.58
N TYR A 19 -13.08 15.53 -6.77
CA TYR A 19 -11.67 15.89 -6.82
C TYR A 19 -10.95 15.54 -5.51
N TYR A 20 -11.62 15.71 -4.38
CA TYR A 20 -11.17 15.32 -3.06
C TYR A 20 -10.95 13.82 -2.97
N SER A 21 -11.88 12.99 -3.43
CA SER A 21 -11.72 11.55 -3.37
C SER A 21 -10.61 11.05 -4.32
N GLU A 22 -10.48 11.63 -5.51
CA GLU A 22 -9.46 11.27 -6.48
C GLU A 22 -8.05 11.66 -6.03
N LEU A 23 -7.87 12.86 -5.46
CA LEU A 23 -6.58 13.32 -4.93
C LEU A 23 -6.23 12.76 -3.56
N TYR A 24 -7.21 12.25 -2.83
CA TYR A 24 -6.97 11.62 -1.54
C TYR A 24 -6.64 10.13 -1.68
N LYS A 25 -7.36 9.44 -2.54
CA LYS A 25 -7.18 8.01 -2.81
C LYS A 25 -7.25 7.75 -4.31
N LYS A 26 -6.13 7.52 -4.94
CA LYS A 26 -6.04 6.91 -6.25
C LYS A 26 -5.29 5.59 -6.08
N THR A 27 -5.93 4.50 -6.44
CA THR A 27 -5.33 3.17 -6.42
C THR A 27 -5.60 2.52 -7.77
N ASN A 28 -4.62 1.85 -8.33
CA ASN A 28 -4.74 1.17 -9.62
C ASN A 28 -5.36 -0.23 -9.47
N TYR A 29 -6.55 -0.32 -8.87
CA TYR A 29 -7.25 -1.59 -8.62
C TYR A 29 -8.01 -2.16 -9.83
N LEU A 30 -7.72 -1.73 -11.02
CA LEU A 30 -8.56 -2.03 -12.18
C LEU A 30 -8.30 -3.38 -12.84
N ALA A 31 -7.25 -4.09 -12.44
CA ALA A 31 -6.93 -5.40 -12.99
C ALA A 31 -6.55 -6.40 -11.88
N PRO A 32 -6.85 -7.70 -12.05
CA PRO A 32 -6.42 -8.75 -11.10
C PRO A 32 -4.91 -8.75 -10.87
N LEU A 33 -4.16 -8.43 -11.91
CA LEU A 33 -2.72 -8.24 -11.88
C LEU A 33 -2.35 -6.93 -12.59
N THR A 34 -1.71 -6.02 -11.87
CA THR A 34 -1.13 -4.80 -12.43
C THR A 34 0.36 -4.76 -12.11
N MET A 35 1.18 -4.55 -13.13
CA MET A 35 2.63 -4.45 -12.99
C MET A 35 3.13 -3.14 -13.59
N VAL A 36 4.00 -2.45 -12.87
CA VAL A 36 4.71 -1.26 -13.36
C VAL A 36 6.19 -1.41 -13.07
N GLN A 37 6.97 -1.71 -14.11
CA GLN A 37 8.42 -1.77 -14.03
C GLN A 37 9.01 -0.42 -14.46
N ASN A 38 9.30 0.39 -13.48
CA ASN A 38 9.88 1.71 -13.67
C ASN A 38 10.42 2.21 -12.32
N ARG A 39 11.17 3.31 -12.34
CA ARG A 39 11.47 4.04 -11.12
C ARG A 39 10.18 4.61 -10.55
N ILE A 40 9.87 4.26 -9.31
CA ILE A 40 8.71 4.78 -8.58
C ILE A 40 9.22 5.45 -7.31
N THR A 41 8.93 6.74 -7.13
CA THR A 41 9.34 7.47 -5.93
C THR A 41 8.12 7.79 -5.07
N GLU A 42 8.15 7.35 -3.82
CA GLU A 42 7.17 7.73 -2.80
C GLU A 42 7.56 9.07 -2.19
N TYR A 43 6.69 10.07 -2.34
CA TYR A 43 6.81 11.37 -1.69
C TYR A 43 5.78 11.48 -0.58
N ASP A 44 6.23 11.79 0.63
CA ASP A 44 5.41 11.86 1.85
C ASP A 44 5.49 13.26 2.46
N ILE A 45 4.35 13.81 2.90
CA ILE A 45 4.32 15.13 3.54
C ILE A 45 4.90 15.03 4.94
N LYS A 46 5.94 15.82 5.22
CA LYS A 46 6.55 15.89 6.55
C LYS A 46 5.53 16.36 7.57
N ALA A 47 5.27 15.54 8.60
CA ALA A 47 4.34 15.85 9.69
C ALA A 47 2.97 16.37 9.21
N ALA A 48 2.38 15.73 8.18
CA ALA A 48 1.24 16.22 7.41
C ALA A 48 0.13 16.85 8.28
N ASN A 49 -0.38 16.14 9.27
CA ASN A 49 -1.49 16.60 10.09
C ASN A 49 -1.17 17.90 10.83
N ILE A 50 0.01 17.99 11.45
CA ILE A 50 0.46 19.17 12.20
C ILE A 50 0.70 20.35 11.26
N THR A 51 1.37 20.11 10.14
CA THR A 51 1.62 21.13 9.13
C THR A 51 0.32 21.75 8.62
N MET A 52 -0.68 20.92 8.31
CA MET A 52 -1.98 21.41 7.84
C MET A 52 -2.73 22.22 8.90
N LEU A 53 -2.66 21.79 10.16
CA LEU A 53 -3.30 22.52 11.27
C LEU A 53 -2.62 23.85 11.55
N ARG A 54 -1.27 23.89 11.43
CA ARG A 54 -0.49 25.12 11.61
C ARG A 54 -0.81 26.14 10.54
N GLN A 55 -0.76 25.75 9.27
CA GLN A 55 -1.09 26.63 8.14
C GLN A 55 -2.52 27.19 8.21
N ALA A 56 -3.44 26.42 8.72
CA ALA A 56 -4.83 26.82 8.81
C ALA A 56 -5.15 27.66 10.08
N HIS A 57 -4.17 27.85 10.97
CA HIS A 57 -4.36 28.51 12.28
C HIS A 57 -5.55 27.93 13.07
N LYS A 58 -5.83 26.62 12.88
CA LYS A 58 -7.01 25.98 13.44
C LYS A 58 -6.82 25.57 14.89
N VAL A 59 -5.59 25.40 15.32
CA VAL A 59 -5.18 25.03 16.68
C VAL A 59 -4.17 26.06 17.16
N LYS A 60 -4.21 26.41 18.44
CA LYS A 60 -3.27 27.38 19.03
C LYS A 60 -1.82 26.91 18.82
N PRO A 61 -0.91 27.81 18.46
CA PRO A 61 0.51 27.45 18.23
C PRO A 61 1.16 26.75 19.43
N SER A 62 0.85 27.17 20.67
CA SER A 62 1.34 26.54 21.90
C SER A 62 0.91 25.07 22.00
N THR A 63 -0.37 24.79 21.72
CA THR A 63 -0.87 23.40 21.73
C THR A 63 -0.22 22.54 20.65
N LEU A 64 0.03 23.08 19.46
CA LEU A 64 0.75 22.34 18.42
C LEU A 64 2.21 22.08 18.82
N ALA A 65 2.87 23.06 19.44
CA ALA A 65 4.23 22.89 19.95
C ALA A 65 4.30 21.79 21.01
N GLU A 66 3.36 21.75 21.94
CA GLU A 66 3.26 20.67 22.95
C GLU A 66 3.07 19.30 22.29
N ILE A 67 2.17 19.18 21.31
CA ILE A 67 1.95 17.94 20.56
C ILE A 67 3.23 17.49 19.84
N GLU A 68 4.00 18.43 19.30
CA GLU A 68 5.25 18.12 18.57
C GLU A 68 6.36 17.54 19.43
N THR A 69 6.36 17.82 20.73
CA THR A 69 7.35 17.22 21.67
C THR A 69 7.09 15.73 21.93
N LEU A 70 5.89 15.24 21.63
CA LEU A 70 5.50 13.86 21.93
C LEU A 70 6.05 12.87 20.90
N PRO A 71 6.20 11.59 21.29
CA PRO A 71 6.48 10.50 20.35
C PRO A 71 5.49 10.45 19.19
N LYS A 72 5.93 9.96 18.02
CA LYS A 72 5.11 9.93 16.80
C LYS A 72 3.75 9.27 16.99
N HIS A 73 3.71 8.15 17.72
CA HIS A 73 2.48 7.41 17.99
C HIS A 73 1.48 8.28 18.77
N ASP A 74 1.92 8.88 19.86
CA ASP A 74 1.06 9.70 20.75
C ASP A 74 0.51 10.92 20.02
N ARG A 75 1.33 11.56 19.18
CA ARG A 75 0.89 12.63 18.28
C ARG A 75 -0.27 12.20 17.40
N GLN A 76 -0.15 11.02 16.78
CA GLN A 76 -1.20 10.48 15.91
C GLN A 76 -2.48 10.18 16.68
N VAL A 77 -2.37 9.61 17.88
CA VAL A 77 -3.53 9.32 18.76
C VAL A 77 -4.24 10.61 19.18
N ILE A 78 -3.50 11.63 19.61
CA ILE A 78 -4.07 12.91 20.02
C ILE A 78 -4.78 13.59 18.86
N ILE A 79 -4.12 13.72 17.71
CA ILE A 79 -4.73 14.34 16.54
C ILE A 79 -5.96 13.53 16.07
N GLY A 80 -5.89 12.20 16.11
CA GLY A 80 -7.02 11.32 15.80
C GLY A 80 -8.23 11.58 16.74
N LYS A 81 -7.97 11.76 18.04
CA LYS A 81 -9.02 12.13 19.02
C LYS A 81 -9.60 13.53 18.73
N MET A 82 -8.74 14.50 18.38
CA MET A 82 -9.19 15.85 17.98
C MET A 82 -10.09 15.80 16.75
N MET A 83 -9.69 15.02 15.72
CA MET A 83 -10.48 14.82 14.47
C MET A 83 -11.83 14.15 14.74
N LYS A 84 -11.91 13.25 15.72
CA LYS A 84 -13.18 12.61 16.14
C LYS A 84 -14.12 13.60 16.85
N ARG A 85 -13.57 14.48 17.70
CA ARG A 85 -14.33 15.47 18.44
C ARG A 85 -14.79 16.65 17.59
N ASP A 86 -13.92 17.10 16.68
CA ASP A 86 -14.19 18.25 15.81
C ASP A 86 -13.98 17.88 14.33
N LYS A 87 -15.11 17.71 13.62
CA LYS A 87 -15.11 17.44 12.18
C LYS A 87 -14.44 18.56 11.36
N SER A 88 -14.39 19.80 11.89
CA SER A 88 -13.74 20.91 11.22
C SER A 88 -12.21 20.71 11.16
N ILE A 89 -11.60 20.16 12.20
CA ILE A 89 -10.19 19.78 12.25
C ILE A 89 -9.91 18.72 11.19
N LYS A 90 -10.73 17.66 11.16
CA LYS A 90 -10.62 16.60 10.15
C LYS A 90 -10.65 17.17 8.72
N ASN A 91 -11.66 18.02 8.45
CA ASN A 91 -11.83 18.62 7.13
C ASN A 91 -10.66 19.56 6.76
N THR A 92 -10.13 20.30 7.73
CA THR A 92 -8.98 21.18 7.55
C THR A 92 -7.75 20.39 7.11
N ILE A 93 -7.44 19.30 7.84
CA ILE A 93 -6.30 18.44 7.49
C ILE A 93 -6.46 17.85 6.08
N TYR A 94 -7.62 17.26 5.77
CA TYR A 94 -7.83 16.62 4.47
C TYR A 94 -7.78 17.63 3.31
N ARG A 95 -8.42 18.79 3.46
CA ARG A 95 -8.37 19.84 2.44
C ARG A 95 -6.95 20.38 2.26
N GLY A 96 -6.21 20.54 3.35
CA GLY A 96 -4.81 20.96 3.32
C GLY A 96 -3.94 20.00 2.54
N ILE A 97 -4.03 18.69 2.84
CA ILE A 97 -3.30 17.64 2.14
C ILE A 97 -3.63 17.62 0.63
N ILE A 98 -4.91 17.80 0.28
CA ILE A 98 -5.32 17.84 -1.14
C ILE A 98 -4.73 19.03 -1.85
N ARG A 99 -4.83 20.23 -1.28
CA ARG A 99 -4.24 21.45 -1.86
C ARG A 99 -2.73 21.31 -2.03
N ALA A 100 -2.06 20.72 -1.03
CA ALA A 100 -0.62 20.45 -1.10
C ALA A 100 -0.27 19.53 -2.27
N LYS A 101 -1.01 18.44 -2.46
CA LYS A 101 -0.81 17.52 -3.59
C LYS A 101 -1.09 18.19 -4.94
N GLN A 102 -2.13 19.02 -5.01
CA GLN A 102 -2.40 19.83 -6.21
C GLN A 102 -1.21 20.74 -6.55
N ALA A 103 -0.75 21.51 -5.57
CA ALA A 103 0.40 22.38 -5.76
C ALA A 103 1.65 21.59 -6.20
N LEU A 104 1.87 20.40 -5.61
CA LEU A 104 2.96 19.50 -6.02
C LEU A 104 2.84 19.10 -7.49
N PHE A 105 1.66 18.69 -7.94
CA PHE A 105 1.43 18.24 -9.31
C PHE A 105 1.52 19.39 -10.30
N GLU A 106 0.90 20.54 -10.01
CA GLU A 106 0.93 21.72 -10.85
C GLU A 106 2.36 22.27 -11.02
N ALA A 107 3.09 22.46 -9.92
CA ALA A 107 4.46 23.00 -9.95
C ALA A 107 5.46 22.09 -10.68
N ASN A 108 5.19 20.80 -10.77
CA ASN A 108 6.04 19.85 -11.48
C ASN A 108 5.47 19.42 -12.83
N GLY A 109 4.28 19.89 -13.24
CA GLY A 109 3.62 19.46 -14.47
C GLY A 109 3.39 17.93 -14.49
N VAL A 110 2.96 17.35 -13.36
CA VAL A 110 2.75 15.89 -13.25
C VAL A 110 1.55 15.47 -14.08
N GLN A 111 1.76 14.49 -14.96
CA GLN A 111 0.72 13.93 -15.79
C GLN A 111 0.05 12.72 -15.10
N ASP A 112 -1.20 12.39 -15.50
CA ASP A 112 -1.97 11.30 -14.89
C ASP A 112 -1.27 9.94 -14.98
N ASN A 113 -0.58 9.68 -16.11
CA ASN A 113 0.17 8.45 -16.33
C ASN A 113 1.47 8.36 -15.51
N GLU A 114 1.92 9.47 -14.92
CA GLU A 114 3.06 9.50 -14.01
C GLU A 114 2.65 9.23 -12.56
N VAL A 115 1.35 9.18 -12.25
CA VAL A 115 0.84 8.95 -10.89
C VAL A 115 0.41 7.51 -10.74
N LEU A 116 1.23 6.71 -10.03
CA LEU A 116 0.89 5.33 -9.70
C LEU A 116 -0.23 5.24 -8.67
N ALA A 117 -0.06 5.96 -7.56
CA ALA A 117 -1.02 5.94 -6.45
C ALA A 117 -0.98 7.26 -5.66
N ILE A 118 -2.11 7.56 -5.03
CA ILE A 118 -2.24 8.65 -4.06
C ILE A 118 -2.82 8.03 -2.79
N LYS A 119 -2.08 8.10 -1.68
CA LYS A 119 -2.45 7.47 -0.42
C LYS A 119 -2.30 8.46 0.72
N ASN A 120 -3.41 8.80 1.39
CA ASN A 120 -3.42 9.73 2.52
C ASN A 120 -2.56 10.98 2.24
N ASP A 121 -1.39 11.09 2.85
CA ASP A 121 -0.41 12.17 2.75
C ASP A 121 0.75 11.85 1.79
N ALA A 122 0.74 10.70 1.13
CA ALA A 122 1.76 10.27 0.19
C ALA A 122 1.27 10.28 -1.27
N VAL A 123 2.22 10.41 -2.20
CA VAL A 123 2.04 10.21 -3.64
C VAL A 123 3.17 9.37 -4.20
N PHE A 124 2.86 8.52 -5.16
CA PHE A 124 3.79 7.62 -5.83
C PHE A 124 3.95 8.06 -7.28
N ILE A 125 5.14 8.51 -7.66
CA ILE A 125 5.42 9.08 -8.98
C ILE A 125 6.31 8.12 -9.77
N ILE A 126 5.88 7.87 -11.02
CA ILE A 126 6.57 6.98 -11.96
C ILE A 126 7.56 7.78 -12.81
N GLY A 127 8.72 7.21 -13.08
CA GLY A 127 9.66 7.58 -14.12
C GLY A 127 10.59 8.72 -13.78
N ARG A 128 10.20 9.69 -12.94
CA ARG A 128 11.03 10.87 -12.67
C ARG A 128 11.12 11.27 -11.21
N LYS A 129 12.08 12.10 -10.90
CA LYS A 129 12.20 12.80 -9.63
C LYS A 129 11.56 14.19 -9.76
N LEU A 130 10.71 14.55 -8.79
CA LEU A 130 10.13 15.88 -8.72
C LEU A 130 11.18 16.92 -8.31
N LYS A 131 11.13 18.10 -8.94
CA LYS A 131 12.07 19.22 -8.68
C LYS A 131 11.58 20.11 -7.55
N THR A 132 10.30 20.50 -7.60
CA THR A 132 9.68 21.37 -6.61
C THR A 132 8.90 20.52 -5.61
N THR A 133 9.39 20.45 -4.38
CA THR A 133 8.81 19.60 -3.33
C THR A 133 8.50 20.37 -2.04
N GLN A 134 8.69 21.70 -2.04
CA GLN A 134 8.40 22.55 -0.90
C GLN A 134 7.46 23.70 -1.29
N PHE A 135 6.42 23.91 -0.49
CA PHE A 135 5.37 24.92 -0.66
C PHE A 135 5.10 25.59 0.68
N GLY A 136 5.82 26.66 0.97
CA GLY A 136 5.83 27.26 2.31
C GLY A 136 6.34 26.25 3.35
N GLU A 137 5.51 25.96 4.33
CA GLU A 137 5.83 24.99 5.39
C GLU A 137 5.59 23.53 4.97
N VAL A 138 4.89 23.30 3.86
CA VAL A 138 4.62 21.94 3.36
C VAL A 138 5.85 21.42 2.62
N ILE A 139 6.41 20.34 3.09
CA ILE A 139 7.58 19.69 2.50
C ILE A 139 7.22 18.25 2.14
N PHE A 140 7.29 17.90 0.86
CA PHE A 140 7.24 16.54 0.37
C PHE A 140 8.64 15.93 0.37
N ARG A 141 8.86 14.91 1.16
CA ARG A 141 10.15 14.20 1.21
C ARG A 141 10.10 12.93 0.39
N PRO A 142 11.10 12.65 -0.46
CA PRO A 142 11.26 11.33 -1.03
C PRO A 142 11.55 10.35 0.11
N LYS A 143 10.67 9.37 0.31
CA LYS A 143 10.78 8.39 1.39
C LYS A 143 11.41 7.10 0.91
N HIS A 144 10.89 6.57 -0.17
CA HIS A 144 11.38 5.35 -0.80
C HIS A 144 11.45 5.50 -2.32
N THR A 145 12.33 4.73 -2.94
CA THR A 145 12.38 4.61 -4.40
C THR A 145 12.36 3.13 -4.74
N TYR A 146 11.38 2.74 -5.55
CA TYR A 146 11.16 1.36 -5.96
C TYR A 146 11.48 1.19 -7.44
N SER A 147 11.84 -0.03 -7.84
CA SER A 147 12.14 -0.42 -9.23
C SER A 147 10.98 -1.13 -9.89
N LEU A 148 10.08 -1.72 -9.10
CA LEU A 148 8.95 -2.49 -9.57
C LEU A 148 7.78 -2.35 -8.58
N TYR A 149 6.59 -2.22 -9.15
CA TYR A 149 5.31 -2.31 -8.46
C TYR A 149 4.51 -3.47 -9.03
N LEU A 150 3.90 -4.22 -8.14
CA LEU A 150 2.99 -5.29 -8.48
C LEU A 150 1.75 -5.17 -7.60
N ASN A 151 0.57 -5.20 -8.21
CA ASN A 151 -0.70 -5.28 -7.49
C ASN A 151 -1.40 -6.57 -7.89
N ILE A 152 -1.76 -7.38 -6.91
CA ILE A 152 -2.52 -8.60 -7.09
C ILE A 152 -3.74 -8.50 -6.19
N GLU A 153 -4.92 -8.39 -6.79
CA GLU A 153 -6.21 -8.34 -6.09
C GLU A 153 -6.25 -7.35 -4.92
N GLY A 154 -5.64 -6.18 -5.09
CA GLY A 154 -5.63 -5.12 -4.08
C GLY A 154 -4.50 -5.20 -3.07
N THR A 155 -3.71 -6.25 -3.08
CA THR A 155 -2.44 -6.31 -2.33
C THR A 155 -1.32 -5.75 -3.20
N GLU A 156 -0.60 -4.79 -2.67
CA GLU A 156 0.43 -4.06 -3.39
C GLU A 156 1.81 -4.43 -2.88
N PHE A 157 2.69 -4.74 -3.80
CA PHE A 157 4.07 -5.08 -3.55
C PHE A 157 4.97 -4.05 -4.24
N TYR A 158 5.85 -3.44 -3.48
CA TYR A 158 6.83 -2.46 -3.95
C TYR A 158 8.22 -3.02 -3.73
N TYR A 159 9.00 -3.16 -4.78
CA TYR A 159 10.35 -3.70 -4.73
C TYR A 159 11.40 -2.62 -4.88
N ASP A 160 12.27 -2.49 -3.89
CA ASP A 160 13.50 -1.70 -3.96
C ASP A 160 14.64 -2.58 -4.49
N GLY A 161 14.99 -2.42 -5.76
CA GLY A 161 16.04 -3.22 -6.39
C GLY A 161 17.46 -2.91 -5.87
N LYS A 162 17.66 -1.80 -5.18
CA LYS A 162 18.96 -1.45 -4.57
C LYS A 162 19.13 -2.10 -3.21
N ALA A 163 18.08 -2.05 -2.38
CA ALA A 163 18.08 -2.63 -1.05
C ALA A 163 17.71 -4.13 -1.06
N ASP A 164 17.31 -4.68 -2.20
CA ASP A 164 16.73 -6.04 -2.36
C ASP A 164 15.63 -6.30 -1.33
N SER A 165 14.74 -5.32 -1.15
CA SER A 165 13.69 -5.33 -0.14
C SER A 165 12.31 -5.09 -0.75
N ILE A 166 11.28 -5.57 -0.05
CA ILE A 166 9.88 -5.42 -0.45
C ILE A 166 9.10 -4.69 0.63
N THR A 167 8.25 -3.76 0.18
CA THR A 167 7.20 -3.18 1.02
C THR A 167 5.85 -3.72 0.55
N VAL A 168 5.09 -4.30 1.46
CA VAL A 168 3.74 -4.81 1.19
C VAL A 168 2.71 -3.83 1.75
N LYS A 169 1.67 -3.52 0.97
CA LYS A 169 0.54 -2.69 1.40
C LYS A 169 -0.79 -3.35 1.00
N GLY A 170 -1.84 -3.11 1.78
CA GLY A 170 -3.17 -3.70 1.51
C GLY A 170 -3.43 -5.02 2.23
N ILE A 171 -2.50 -5.46 3.04
CA ILE A 171 -2.66 -6.54 4.04
C ILE A 171 -2.69 -5.87 5.42
N SER A 172 -3.33 -6.48 6.40
CA SER A 172 -3.34 -5.99 7.79
C SER A 172 -1.92 -5.87 8.34
N ASP A 173 -1.63 -4.81 9.08
CA ASP A 173 -0.31 -4.59 9.68
C ASP A 173 0.08 -5.74 10.63
N THR A 174 -0.90 -6.34 11.32
CA THR A 174 -0.68 -7.50 12.20
C THR A 174 -0.13 -8.71 11.47
N ILE A 175 -0.47 -8.88 10.20
CA ILE A 175 0.01 -9.98 9.35
C ILE A 175 1.44 -9.72 8.88
N VAL A 176 1.73 -8.45 8.57
CA VAL A 176 3.07 -8.04 8.12
C VAL A 176 4.06 -8.07 9.28
N GLU A 177 3.58 -7.94 10.52
CA GLU A 177 4.39 -7.98 11.73
C GLU A 177 4.65 -9.41 12.24
N ASP A 178 3.84 -10.41 11.81
CA ASP A 178 4.13 -11.81 12.07
C ASP A 178 5.39 -12.23 11.31
N SER A 179 6.48 -12.46 12.05
CA SER A 179 7.81 -12.71 11.48
C SER A 179 7.84 -13.92 10.54
N ASP A 180 7.06 -14.96 10.79
CA ASP A 180 7.05 -16.17 9.99
C ASP A 180 6.31 -16.00 8.68
N HIS A 181 5.14 -15.32 8.69
CA HIS A 181 4.41 -14.99 7.49
C HIS A 181 5.15 -13.95 6.64
N GLN A 182 5.72 -12.93 7.29
CA GLN A 182 6.49 -11.91 6.61
C GLN A 182 7.67 -12.52 5.86
N ASN A 183 8.39 -13.44 6.48
CA ASN A 183 9.52 -14.11 5.83
C ASN A 183 9.10 -14.89 4.58
N GLY A 184 8.04 -15.67 4.66
CA GLY A 184 7.55 -16.46 3.52
C GLY A 184 7.07 -15.58 2.37
N ILE A 185 6.21 -14.58 2.61
CA ILE A 185 5.73 -13.63 1.59
C ILE A 185 6.90 -12.83 1.01
N VAL A 186 7.77 -12.32 1.86
CA VAL A 186 8.93 -11.53 1.44
C VAL A 186 9.86 -12.35 0.56
N ILE A 187 10.17 -13.60 0.93
CA ILE A 187 11.03 -14.49 0.14
C ILE A 187 10.39 -14.78 -1.22
N PHE A 188 9.12 -15.19 -1.23
CA PHE A 188 8.40 -15.49 -2.47
C PHE A 188 8.39 -14.29 -3.43
N PHE A 189 7.86 -13.16 -2.98
CA PHE A 189 7.75 -11.97 -3.83
C PHE A 189 9.10 -11.34 -4.16
N ARG A 190 10.09 -11.40 -3.28
CA ARG A 190 11.44 -10.95 -3.60
C ARG A 190 12.01 -11.74 -4.79
N THR A 191 11.83 -13.06 -4.79
CA THR A 191 12.27 -13.90 -5.90
C THR A 191 11.53 -13.57 -7.20
N VAL A 192 10.19 -13.47 -7.14
CA VAL A 192 9.35 -13.09 -8.29
C VAL A 192 9.79 -11.73 -8.86
N MET A 193 9.82 -10.71 -8.01
CA MET A 193 10.12 -9.34 -8.45
C MET A 193 11.55 -9.18 -8.94
N LYS A 194 12.49 -9.89 -8.36
CA LYS A 194 13.88 -9.93 -8.84
C LYS A 194 13.98 -10.56 -10.23
N CYS A 195 13.27 -11.64 -10.48
CA CYS A 195 13.19 -12.25 -11.81
C CYS A 195 12.58 -11.28 -12.84
N LEU A 196 11.52 -10.57 -12.46
CA LEU A 196 10.87 -9.58 -13.33
C LEU A 196 11.79 -8.41 -13.66
N VAL A 197 12.45 -7.82 -12.66
CA VAL A 197 13.36 -6.67 -12.86
C VAL A 197 14.55 -7.04 -13.73
N LEU A 198 15.05 -8.27 -13.60
CA LEU A 198 16.19 -8.78 -14.38
C LEU A 198 15.78 -9.42 -15.71
N ASP A 199 14.50 -9.34 -16.09
CA ASP A 199 13.91 -9.97 -17.29
C ASP A 199 14.23 -11.48 -17.41
N ARG A 200 14.29 -12.18 -16.28
CA ARG A 200 14.56 -13.63 -16.21
C ARG A 200 13.27 -14.44 -16.28
N LYS A 201 12.57 -14.38 -17.41
CA LYS A 201 11.26 -15.00 -17.60
C LYS A 201 11.27 -16.52 -17.39
N ASP A 202 12.29 -17.21 -17.92
CA ASP A 202 12.39 -18.67 -17.75
C ASP A 202 12.66 -19.09 -16.31
N ALA A 203 13.46 -18.31 -15.57
CA ALA A 203 13.69 -18.55 -14.16
C ALA A 203 12.43 -18.29 -13.33
N LEU A 204 11.67 -17.23 -13.65
CA LEU A 204 10.40 -16.95 -13.03
C LEU A 204 9.40 -18.08 -13.26
N ARG A 205 9.27 -18.51 -14.51
CA ARG A 205 8.37 -19.60 -14.89
C ARG A 205 8.67 -20.88 -14.11
N ARG A 206 9.93 -21.30 -14.10
CA ARG A 206 10.37 -22.48 -13.34
C ARG A 206 10.03 -22.32 -11.86
N TYR A 207 10.38 -21.18 -11.27
CA TYR A 207 10.11 -20.90 -9.86
C TYR A 207 8.63 -20.98 -9.51
N LEU A 208 7.74 -20.42 -10.35
CA LEU A 208 6.29 -20.47 -10.12
C LEU A 208 5.73 -21.90 -10.23
N ILE A 209 6.24 -22.71 -11.19
CA ILE A 209 5.84 -24.11 -11.34
C ILE A 209 6.29 -24.91 -10.12
N GLU A 210 7.57 -24.86 -9.77
CA GLU A 210 8.15 -25.57 -8.62
C GLU A 210 7.46 -25.18 -7.32
N PHE A 211 7.21 -23.88 -7.10
CA PHE A 211 6.48 -23.41 -5.93
C PHE A 211 5.04 -23.96 -5.89
N SER A 212 4.33 -23.95 -7.03
CA SER A 212 2.96 -24.43 -7.12
C SER A 212 2.88 -25.94 -6.86
N GLU A 213 3.83 -26.71 -7.37
CA GLU A 213 3.91 -28.16 -7.13
C GLU A 213 4.21 -28.45 -5.66
N ALA A 214 5.23 -27.82 -5.10
CA ALA A 214 5.59 -28.00 -3.69
C ALA A 214 4.45 -27.55 -2.74
N TYR A 215 3.70 -26.48 -3.12
CA TYR A 215 2.53 -26.06 -2.38
C TYR A 215 1.43 -27.15 -2.37
N LYS A 216 1.12 -27.71 -3.54
CA LYS A 216 0.13 -28.79 -3.70
C LYS A 216 0.52 -30.06 -2.96
N SER A 217 1.79 -30.44 -3.03
CA SER A 217 2.36 -31.63 -2.36
C SER A 217 2.55 -31.45 -0.86
N ARG A 218 2.30 -30.24 -0.33
CA ARG A 218 2.53 -29.86 1.07
C ARG A 218 4.00 -29.99 1.52
N GLU A 219 4.91 -29.77 0.61
CA GLU A 219 6.35 -29.83 0.87
C GLU A 219 6.94 -28.50 1.34
N LEU A 220 6.18 -27.40 1.20
CA LEU A 220 6.61 -26.10 1.70
C LEU A 220 6.52 -26.07 3.24
N PRO A 221 7.34 -25.24 3.90
CA PRO A 221 7.22 -24.98 5.34
C PRO A 221 5.83 -24.53 5.76
N ILE A 222 5.42 -24.85 6.99
CA ILE A 222 4.06 -24.62 7.51
C ILE A 222 3.62 -23.15 7.41
N GLN A 223 4.53 -22.21 7.53
CA GLN A 223 4.23 -20.78 7.42
C GLN A 223 3.60 -20.39 6.08
N TYR A 224 3.80 -21.15 5.01
CA TYR A 224 3.18 -20.91 3.70
C TYR A 224 1.71 -21.32 3.65
N TYR A 225 1.25 -22.05 4.64
CA TYR A 225 -0.13 -22.53 4.74
C TYR A 225 -0.93 -21.82 5.83
N LYS A 226 -0.29 -20.98 6.64
CA LYS A 226 -0.96 -20.22 7.69
C LYS A 226 -1.89 -19.15 7.10
N GLU A 227 -3.02 -18.95 7.75
CA GLU A 227 -3.96 -17.90 7.39
C GLU A 227 -3.43 -16.53 7.83
N PHE A 228 -3.70 -15.51 7.01
CA PHE A 228 -3.31 -14.14 7.33
C PHE A 228 -4.16 -13.48 8.43
N ASN A 229 -5.19 -14.13 8.92
CA ASN A 229 -6.03 -13.65 10.02
C ASN A 229 -6.17 -14.75 11.07
N SER A 230 -5.28 -14.75 12.03
CA SER A 230 -5.22 -15.79 13.08
C SER A 230 -6.29 -15.68 14.17
N GLU A 231 -7.18 -14.70 14.13
CA GLU A 231 -8.13 -14.47 15.21
C GLU A 231 -9.32 -15.45 15.25
N ASN A 232 -9.60 -16.17 14.15
CA ASN A 232 -10.73 -17.12 14.09
C ASN A 232 -10.32 -18.46 13.53
N VAL A 233 -10.18 -19.37 14.43
CA VAL A 233 -9.87 -20.77 14.12
C VAL A 233 -11.13 -21.53 13.73
N TYR A 234 -11.32 -21.78 12.44
CA TYR A 234 -12.37 -22.68 11.97
C TYR A 234 -11.77 -23.86 11.21
N ARG A 235 -12.28 -25.02 11.53
CA ARG A 235 -11.97 -26.25 10.83
C ARG A 235 -12.82 -26.29 9.57
N THR A 236 -12.21 -26.28 8.41
CA THR A 236 -12.94 -26.49 7.16
C THR A 236 -12.07 -27.26 6.18
N ASP A 237 -12.66 -28.25 5.54
CA ASP A 237 -12.10 -28.81 4.32
C ASP A 237 -12.41 -27.82 3.20
N ILE A 238 -11.38 -27.34 2.53
CA ILE A 238 -11.54 -26.38 1.43
C ILE A 238 -11.09 -27.03 0.14
N ASP A 239 -12.01 -27.11 -0.83
CA ASP A 239 -11.70 -27.56 -2.17
C ASP A 239 -11.29 -26.39 -3.05
N ILE A 240 -10.05 -26.39 -3.52
CA ILE A 240 -9.52 -25.39 -4.45
C ILE A 240 -8.89 -26.11 -5.63
N ALA A 241 -9.38 -25.80 -6.82
CA ALA A 241 -8.88 -26.36 -8.08
C ALA A 241 -8.78 -27.89 -8.08
N GLY A 242 -9.75 -28.59 -7.44
CA GLY A 242 -9.79 -30.04 -7.35
C GLY A 242 -8.90 -30.66 -6.26
N TYR A 243 -8.40 -29.87 -5.35
CA TYR A 243 -7.64 -30.35 -4.19
C TYR A 243 -8.39 -30.07 -2.90
N THR A 244 -8.62 -31.10 -2.10
CA THR A 244 -9.18 -31.00 -0.74
C THR A 244 -8.04 -30.80 0.25
N PHE A 245 -8.05 -29.70 0.97
CA PHE A 245 -7.11 -29.40 2.04
C PHE A 245 -7.78 -29.74 3.37
N ASN A 246 -7.30 -30.78 4.02
CA ASN A 246 -7.71 -31.13 5.38
C ASN A 246 -6.94 -30.27 6.37
N LEU A 247 -7.67 -29.41 7.07
CA LEU A 247 -7.11 -28.56 8.10
C LEU A 247 -7.18 -29.31 9.43
N THR A 248 -6.08 -29.92 9.80
CA THR A 248 -5.94 -30.51 11.13
C THR A 248 -5.41 -29.50 12.12
N ALA A 249 -6.05 -29.40 13.29
CA ALA A 249 -5.50 -28.64 14.41
C ALA A 249 -4.13 -29.20 14.78
N ALA A 250 -3.11 -28.34 14.82
CA ALA A 250 -1.83 -28.70 15.41
C ALA A 250 -1.94 -28.53 16.92
N GLY A 251 -1.78 -29.60 17.67
CA GLY A 251 -1.58 -29.64 19.11
C GLY A 251 -2.69 -29.10 20.03
N GLU A 252 -2.72 -29.56 21.26
CA GLU A 252 -3.53 -28.95 22.33
C GLU A 252 -2.98 -27.58 22.66
N GLY A 253 -3.67 -26.52 22.21
CA GLY A 253 -3.37 -25.12 22.56
C GLY A 253 -3.21 -24.16 21.39
N GLU A 254 -2.73 -24.59 20.23
CA GLU A 254 -2.58 -23.73 19.05
C GLU A 254 -3.39 -24.28 17.89
N LYS A 255 -4.50 -23.65 17.63
CA LYS A 255 -5.32 -23.97 16.46
C LYS A 255 -4.86 -23.10 15.30
N GLU A 256 -3.91 -23.58 14.52
CA GLU A 256 -3.54 -22.95 13.26
C GLU A 256 -4.52 -23.33 12.16
N ILE A 257 -5.10 -22.35 11.52
CA ILE A 257 -5.91 -22.56 10.33
C ILE A 257 -5.03 -22.38 9.12
N ILE A 258 -5.04 -23.41 8.29
CA ILE A 258 -4.45 -23.36 6.97
C ILE A 258 -5.56 -23.01 5.99
N ASN A 259 -5.58 -21.78 5.49
CA ASN A 259 -6.51 -21.36 4.46
C ASN A 259 -5.75 -20.99 3.18
N PRO A 260 -5.73 -21.89 2.18
CA PRO A 260 -4.99 -21.65 0.96
C PRO A 260 -5.52 -20.46 0.15
N VAL A 261 -6.78 -20.05 0.33
CA VAL A 261 -7.35 -18.88 -0.35
C VAL A 261 -6.72 -17.57 0.14
N TYR A 262 -6.42 -17.49 1.43
CA TYR A 262 -5.80 -16.31 2.03
C TYR A 262 -4.28 -16.35 2.00
N ASN A 263 -3.71 -17.49 1.65
CA ASN A 263 -2.28 -17.71 1.58
C ASN A 263 -1.71 -17.40 0.18
N TYR A 264 -0.63 -18.06 -0.15
CA TYR A 264 0.15 -17.80 -1.35
C TYR A 264 -0.59 -18.10 -2.64
N MET A 265 -1.54 -19.07 -2.66
CA MET A 265 -2.27 -19.40 -3.89
C MET A 265 -3.08 -18.23 -4.44
N ARG A 266 -3.60 -17.35 -3.59
CA ARG A 266 -4.23 -16.11 -4.01
C ARG A 266 -3.30 -15.24 -4.85
N PHE A 267 -2.01 -15.27 -4.56
CA PHE A 267 -1.00 -14.49 -5.27
C PHE A 267 -0.38 -15.28 -6.42
N VAL A 268 -0.20 -16.59 -6.24
CA VAL A 268 0.46 -17.47 -7.21
C VAL A 268 -0.38 -17.66 -8.46
N LEU A 269 -1.69 -17.89 -8.32
CA LEU A 269 -2.58 -18.14 -9.46
C LEU A 269 -2.58 -17.00 -10.50
N PRO A 270 -2.73 -15.72 -10.13
CA PRO A 270 -2.64 -14.63 -11.10
C PRO A 270 -1.27 -14.52 -11.78
N LEU A 271 -0.19 -14.85 -11.06
CA LEU A 271 1.16 -14.86 -11.63
C LEU A 271 1.34 -16.03 -12.62
N ILE A 272 0.82 -17.22 -12.29
CA ILE A 272 0.81 -18.36 -13.20
C ILE A 272 0.06 -18.00 -14.48
N GLN A 273 -1.14 -17.42 -14.37
CA GLN A 273 -1.94 -17.01 -15.52
C GLN A 273 -1.26 -15.96 -16.40
N ALA A 274 -0.43 -15.10 -15.80
CA ALA A 274 0.25 -14.04 -16.52
C ALA A 274 1.58 -14.46 -17.16
N PHE A 275 2.28 -15.46 -16.60
CA PHE A 275 3.67 -15.78 -16.99
C PHE A 275 3.88 -17.23 -17.43
N ILE A 276 2.91 -18.09 -17.28
CA ILE A 276 2.92 -19.50 -17.73
C ILE A 276 1.86 -19.76 -18.76
#